data_43e971672bb1d36df87d7ba079c0cecd
#
_entry.id   43e971672bb1d36df87d7ba079c0cecd
#
_cell.length_a   1.000
_cell.length_b   1.000
_cell.length_c   1.000
_cell.angle_alpha   90.00
_cell.angle_beta   90.00
_cell.angle_gamma   90.00
#
_symmetry.space_group_name_H-M   'P 1'
#
loop_
_entity.id
_entity.type
_entity.pdbx_description
1 polymer ?
#
loop_
_entity_poly.entity_id
_entity_poly.type
_entity_poly.pdbx_seq_one_letter_code
_entity_poly.pdbx_strand_id
1 'polypeptide(L)'
;KKKLIGMITIAALLAGLMAMPVMAASRKKIKTVSLKVEASITPETRVGSEDVDVEVKDSAKYSYDTYEVNNSGFEWEATDVPELTIYLRAEDSYYFAVTKLSDVKVDGATLVKASKQDSSETLKVVVKLPSLSEYVADFSEEETVTLTDNGFAVWNPSSGAGSYEVMVYRDGNTVGV
;
A
#
# COMPACT_ATOMS: atom_id res chain seq x y z
N LYS A 1 54.59 -8.34 72.01
CA LYS A 1 53.76 -8.88 70.95
C LYS A 1 53.19 -7.68 70.17
N LYS A 2 53.81 -7.31 69.05
CA LYS A 2 53.41 -6.17 68.24
C LYS A 2 52.51 -6.70 67.09
N LYS A 3 51.27 -6.26 67.00
CA LYS A 3 50.37 -6.52 65.90
C LYS A 3 50.62 -5.48 64.81
N LEU A 4 51.04 -5.97 63.64
CA LEU A 4 51.19 -5.17 62.45
C LEU A 4 49.80 -5.05 61.79
N ILE A 5 49.29 -3.84 61.68
CA ILE A 5 48.05 -3.55 60.95
C ILE A 5 48.47 -3.18 59.52
N GLY A 6 48.16 -4.06 58.58
CA GLY A 6 48.39 -3.81 57.19
C GLY A 6 47.34 -2.87 56.66
N MET A 7 47.80 -1.74 56.17
CA MET A 7 46.99 -0.72 55.51
C MET A 7 46.83 -1.09 54.01
N ILE A 8 45.64 -1.54 53.65
CA ILE A 8 45.28 -1.82 52.19
C ILE A 8 44.86 -0.51 51.55
N THR A 9 45.72 0.03 50.74
CA THR A 9 45.40 1.18 49.89
C THR A 9 44.60 0.68 48.67
N ILE A 10 43.30 0.95 48.64
CA ILE A 10 42.47 0.71 47.45
C ILE A 10 42.68 1.89 46.53
N ALA A 11 43.41 1.66 45.43
CA ALA A 11 43.50 2.60 44.31
C ALA A 11 42.21 2.52 43.52
N ALA A 12 41.35 3.50 43.68
CA ALA A 12 40.17 3.66 42.84
C ALA A 12 40.61 4.12 41.43
N LEU A 13 40.57 3.19 40.46
CA LEU A 13 40.78 3.49 39.07
C LEU A 13 39.48 4.17 38.52
N LEU A 14 39.45 5.50 38.49
CA LEU A 14 38.44 6.26 37.78
C LEU A 14 38.69 6.08 36.24
N ALA A 15 38.08 5.08 35.65
CA ALA A 15 37.95 5.01 34.22
C ALA A 15 36.97 6.12 33.77
N GLY A 16 37.54 7.24 33.36
CA GLY A 16 36.79 8.30 32.71
C GLY A 16 36.13 7.76 31.44
N LEU A 17 34.84 7.47 31.49
CA LEU A 17 33.99 7.31 30.31
C LEU A 17 34.02 8.65 29.57
N MET A 18 34.91 8.78 28.62
CA MET A 18 34.81 9.80 27.57
C MET A 18 33.51 9.50 26.81
N ALA A 19 32.43 10.17 27.21
CA ALA A 19 31.22 10.26 26.38
C ALA A 19 31.67 10.96 25.09
N MET A 20 31.98 10.16 24.07
CA MET A 20 32.15 10.71 22.72
C MET A 20 30.82 11.37 22.40
N PRO A 21 30.80 12.66 22.03
CA PRO A 21 29.59 13.26 21.50
C PRO A 21 29.26 12.45 20.25
N VAL A 22 28.19 11.65 20.33
CA VAL A 22 27.54 11.11 19.12
C VAL A 22 27.11 12.35 18.38
N MET A 23 27.89 12.76 17.37
CA MET A 23 27.49 13.76 16.43
C MET A 23 26.24 13.18 15.76
N ALA A 24 25.08 13.64 16.20
CA ALA A 24 23.81 13.33 15.55
C ALA A 24 23.98 13.81 14.11
N ALA A 25 24.24 12.87 13.21
CA ALA A 25 24.38 13.17 11.80
C ALA A 25 23.11 13.90 11.38
N SER A 26 23.27 15.11 10.81
CA SER A 26 22.16 15.93 10.39
C SER A 26 21.37 15.17 9.31
N ARG A 27 20.20 14.65 9.68
CA ARG A 27 19.35 13.91 8.76
C ARG A 27 18.92 14.77 7.57
N LYS A 28 18.81 14.16 6.41
CA LYS A 28 18.46 14.81 5.16
C LYS A 28 16.93 14.90 5.00
N LYS A 29 16.46 15.96 4.39
CA LYS A 29 15.03 16.23 4.17
C LYS A 29 14.51 15.47 2.95
N ILE A 30 13.43 14.70 3.12
CA ILE A 30 12.59 14.20 2.02
C ILE A 30 11.53 15.25 1.77
N LYS A 31 11.67 16.03 0.71
CA LYS A 31 10.74 17.13 0.36
C LYS A 31 9.63 16.66 -0.57
N THR A 32 9.87 15.63 -1.36
CA THR A 32 8.92 15.05 -2.30
C THR A 32 8.87 13.55 -2.13
N VAL A 33 7.68 12.99 -2.25
CA VAL A 33 7.40 11.56 -2.19
C VAL A 33 6.68 11.14 -3.45
N SER A 34 7.02 9.99 -4.00
CA SER A 34 6.36 9.42 -5.16
C SER A 34 6.18 7.93 -4.97
N LEU A 35 4.95 7.46 -5.10
CA LEU A 35 4.58 6.05 -4.98
C LEU A 35 3.61 5.66 -6.08
N LYS A 36 3.57 4.37 -6.39
CA LYS A 36 2.57 3.73 -7.23
C LYS A 36 1.77 2.77 -6.35
N VAL A 37 0.47 2.75 -6.52
CA VAL A 37 -0.45 1.87 -5.79
C VAL A 37 -1.21 1.04 -6.81
N GLU A 38 -1.11 -0.26 -6.70
CA GLU A 38 -1.90 -1.22 -7.46
C GLU A 38 -2.67 -2.09 -6.47
N ALA A 39 -3.94 -2.33 -6.73
CA ALA A 39 -4.77 -3.16 -5.87
C ALA A 39 -5.69 -4.03 -6.69
N SER A 40 -5.86 -5.27 -6.26
CA SER A 40 -6.83 -6.21 -6.82
C SER A 40 -7.93 -6.42 -5.79
N ILE A 41 -9.09 -5.81 -6.04
CA ILE A 41 -10.25 -5.86 -5.15
C ILE A 41 -11.45 -6.31 -5.99
N THR A 42 -12.06 -7.42 -5.57
CA THR A 42 -13.23 -7.98 -6.24
C THR A 42 -14.47 -7.73 -5.37
N PRO A 43 -15.59 -7.23 -5.92
CA PRO A 43 -16.87 -7.21 -5.20
C PRO A 43 -17.21 -8.58 -4.60
N GLU A 44 -17.97 -8.59 -3.52
CA GLU A 44 -18.38 -9.77 -2.74
C GLU A 44 -17.23 -10.49 -2.00
N THR A 45 -16.01 -9.97 -2.08
CA THR A 45 -14.91 -10.44 -1.24
C THR A 45 -14.85 -9.69 0.08
N ARG A 46 -14.25 -10.33 1.10
CA ARG A 46 -14.15 -9.74 2.43
C ARG A 46 -13.25 -8.52 2.44
N VAL A 47 -13.69 -7.43 3.08
CA VAL A 47 -12.85 -6.26 3.36
C VAL A 47 -11.68 -6.67 4.28
N GLY A 48 -10.47 -6.30 3.90
CA GLY A 48 -9.22 -6.68 4.57
C GLY A 48 -8.55 -7.93 3.98
N SER A 49 -9.05 -8.44 2.83
CA SER A 49 -8.42 -9.55 2.09
C SER A 49 -7.84 -9.12 0.74
N GLU A 50 -7.75 -7.82 0.51
CA GLU A 50 -7.25 -7.24 -0.74
C GLU A 50 -5.76 -7.55 -0.95
N ASP A 51 -5.38 -7.72 -2.20
CA ASP A 51 -3.98 -7.72 -2.60
C ASP A 51 -3.62 -6.30 -3.05
N VAL A 52 -2.75 -5.65 -2.27
CA VAL A 52 -2.31 -4.27 -2.50
C VAL A 52 -0.81 -4.24 -2.61
N ASP A 53 -0.32 -3.81 -3.77
CA ASP A 53 1.09 -3.55 -4.01
C ASP A 53 1.38 -2.05 -3.97
N VAL A 54 2.44 -1.68 -3.24
CA VAL A 54 2.88 -0.30 -3.09
C VAL A 54 4.36 -0.19 -3.43
N GLU A 55 4.63 0.39 -4.58
CA GLU A 55 5.99 0.67 -5.04
C GLU A 55 6.39 2.12 -4.71
N VAL A 56 7.57 2.31 -4.11
CA VAL A 56 8.16 3.62 -3.85
C VAL A 56 9.26 3.93 -4.87
N LYS A 57 9.25 5.14 -5.45
CA LYS A 57 10.21 5.52 -6.52
C LYS A 57 11.60 5.88 -6.01
N ASP A 58 11.79 6.12 -4.73
CA ASP A 58 13.09 6.51 -4.14
C ASP A 58 13.38 5.69 -2.87
N SER A 59 13.52 4.39 -3.05
CA SER A 59 13.76 3.42 -1.97
C SER A 59 15.06 3.65 -1.18
N ALA A 60 15.97 4.49 -1.69
CA ALA A 60 17.16 4.90 -0.95
C ALA A 60 16.89 5.91 0.17
N LYS A 61 15.71 6.54 0.21
CA LYS A 61 15.35 7.56 1.18
C LYS A 61 14.19 7.15 2.09
N TYR A 62 13.28 6.35 1.58
CA TYR A 62 12.10 5.87 2.31
C TYR A 62 11.60 4.56 1.71
N SER A 63 10.94 3.78 2.53
CA SER A 63 10.35 2.50 2.16
C SER A 63 8.86 2.47 2.48
N TYR A 64 8.14 1.58 1.83
CA TYR A 64 6.79 1.18 2.22
C TYR A 64 6.88 0.34 3.51
N ASP A 65 6.00 0.60 4.45
CA ASP A 65 5.91 -0.12 5.72
C ASP A 65 4.67 -1.02 5.76
N THR A 66 3.48 -0.41 5.72
CA THR A 66 2.21 -1.13 5.76
C THR A 66 1.07 -0.29 5.18
N TYR A 67 -0.11 -0.90 5.03
CA TYR A 67 -1.36 -0.19 4.74
C TYR A 67 -2.49 -0.63 5.66
N GLU A 68 -3.52 0.18 5.72
CA GLU A 68 -4.80 -0.08 6.37
C GLU A 68 -5.93 0.25 5.40
N VAL A 69 -6.99 -0.55 5.40
CA VAL A 69 -8.23 -0.27 4.68
C VAL A 69 -9.13 0.60 5.57
N ASN A 70 -9.60 1.72 5.05
CA ASN A 70 -10.44 2.66 5.81
C ASN A 70 -11.93 2.37 5.64
N ASN A 71 -12.33 1.57 4.64
CA ASN A 71 -13.72 1.22 4.43
C ASN A 71 -14.27 0.38 5.58
N SER A 72 -15.48 0.70 5.99
CA SER A 72 -16.24 -0.08 6.96
C SER A 72 -17.19 -1.01 6.21
N GLY A 73 -17.24 -2.26 6.59
CA GLY A 73 -18.08 -3.28 5.95
C GLY A 73 -17.48 -4.66 6.17
N PHE A 74 -18.22 -5.68 5.84
CA PHE A 74 -17.74 -7.05 5.90
C PHE A 74 -17.24 -7.52 4.52
N GLU A 75 -17.94 -7.11 3.48
CA GLU A 75 -17.66 -7.43 2.09
C GLU A 75 -17.65 -6.15 1.25
N TRP A 76 -16.94 -6.19 0.14
CA TRP A 76 -16.90 -5.12 -0.83
C TRP A 76 -18.17 -5.12 -1.69
N GLU A 77 -18.79 -3.95 -1.83
CA GLU A 77 -19.88 -3.75 -2.76
C GLU A 77 -19.35 -3.23 -4.10
N ALA A 78 -20.04 -3.55 -5.20
CA ALA A 78 -19.64 -3.11 -6.55
C ALA A 78 -19.55 -1.58 -6.70
N THR A 79 -20.27 -0.82 -5.88
CA THR A 79 -20.27 0.64 -5.88
C THR A 79 -19.25 1.27 -4.94
N ASP A 80 -18.52 0.46 -4.19
CA ASP A 80 -17.54 0.96 -3.23
C ASP A 80 -16.39 1.69 -3.91
N VAL A 81 -15.89 2.69 -3.21
CA VAL A 81 -14.64 3.37 -3.51
C VAL A 81 -13.65 3.01 -2.41
N PRO A 82 -12.68 2.14 -2.68
CA PRO A 82 -11.72 1.75 -1.66
C PRO A 82 -10.85 2.93 -1.24
N GLU A 83 -10.73 3.12 0.08
CA GLU A 83 -9.86 4.13 0.68
C GLU A 83 -8.79 3.43 1.52
N LEU A 84 -7.55 3.71 1.22
CA LEU A 84 -6.40 3.13 1.89
C LEU A 84 -5.61 4.19 2.65
N THR A 85 -5.10 3.81 3.80
CA THR A 85 -4.05 4.53 4.51
C THR A 85 -2.74 3.78 4.33
N ILE A 86 -1.78 4.40 3.67
CA ILE A 86 -0.45 3.86 3.40
C ILE A 86 0.55 4.50 4.35
N TYR A 87 1.40 3.72 4.97
CA TYR A 87 2.48 4.19 5.84
C TYR A 87 3.81 4.00 5.13
N LEU A 88 4.56 5.11 5.04
CA LEU A 88 5.92 5.13 4.52
C LEU A 88 6.88 5.45 5.65
N ARG A 89 8.03 4.79 5.69
CA ARG A 89 9.08 4.99 6.69
C ARG A 89 10.31 5.62 6.06
N ALA A 90 10.83 6.66 6.70
CA ALA A 90 12.09 7.26 6.28
C ALA A 90 13.27 6.36 6.68
N GLU A 91 14.27 6.24 5.81
CA GLU A 91 15.53 5.59 6.13
C GLU A 91 16.32 6.41 7.19
N ASP A 92 17.17 5.75 7.96
CA ASP A 92 17.85 6.32 9.15
C ASP A 92 18.47 7.71 8.97
N SER A 93 19.00 7.97 7.78
CA SER A 93 19.65 9.25 7.46
C SER A 93 18.67 10.33 6.95
N TYR A 94 17.36 10.06 6.97
CA TYR A 94 16.35 10.92 6.36
C TYR A 94 15.19 11.20 7.31
N TYR A 95 14.38 12.20 6.95
CA TYR A 95 13.09 12.49 7.58
C TYR A 95 12.15 13.18 6.57
N PHE A 96 10.87 12.98 6.73
CA PHE A 96 9.86 13.61 5.86
C PHE A 96 9.73 15.11 6.18
N ALA A 97 9.92 15.94 5.17
CA ALA A 97 9.77 17.40 5.21
C ALA A 97 8.72 17.91 4.22
N VAL A 98 7.77 17.05 3.87
CA VAL A 98 6.62 17.36 3.01
C VAL A 98 5.77 18.44 3.69
N THR A 99 5.39 19.48 2.96
CA THR A 99 4.63 20.63 3.49
C THR A 99 3.32 20.87 2.76
N LYS A 100 3.20 20.38 1.52
CA LYS A 100 2.02 20.55 0.67
C LYS A 100 1.59 19.19 0.15
N LEU A 101 0.31 19.06 -0.15
CA LEU A 101 -0.22 17.83 -0.76
C LEU A 101 0.42 17.55 -2.13
N SER A 102 0.73 18.59 -2.90
CA SER A 102 1.44 18.49 -4.18
C SER A 102 2.87 17.96 -4.11
N ASP A 103 3.46 17.89 -2.90
CA ASP A 103 4.77 17.30 -2.68
C ASP A 103 4.71 15.75 -2.67
N VAL A 104 3.49 15.19 -2.60
CA VAL A 104 3.25 13.74 -2.66
C VAL A 104 2.57 13.41 -3.98
N LYS A 105 3.19 12.55 -4.77
CA LYS A 105 2.65 12.04 -6.04
C LYS A 105 2.27 10.60 -5.87
N VAL A 106 1.06 10.27 -6.26
CA VAL A 106 0.52 8.92 -6.25
C VAL A 106 0.09 8.58 -7.67
N ASP A 107 0.54 7.43 -8.14
CA ASP A 107 0.12 6.82 -9.39
C ASP A 107 -0.81 5.63 -9.07
N GLY A 108 -1.87 5.42 -9.83
CA GLY A 108 -2.88 4.37 -9.60
C GLY A 108 -3.96 4.70 -8.57
N ALA A 109 -3.86 5.84 -7.87
CA ALA A 109 -4.87 6.26 -6.89
C ALA A 109 -4.96 7.79 -6.75
N THR A 110 -6.07 8.28 -6.22
CA THR A 110 -6.27 9.70 -5.91
C THR A 110 -5.80 10.02 -4.50
N LEU A 111 -4.83 10.92 -4.37
CA LEU A 111 -4.33 11.39 -3.07
C LEU A 111 -5.39 12.23 -2.34
N VAL A 112 -5.72 11.84 -1.11
CA VAL A 112 -6.68 12.53 -0.24
C VAL A 112 -5.96 13.39 0.79
N LYS A 113 -4.98 12.80 1.48
CA LYS A 113 -4.28 13.45 2.58
C LYS A 113 -2.87 12.87 2.75
N ALA A 114 -1.95 13.72 3.22
CA ALA A 114 -0.64 13.28 3.70
C ALA A 114 -0.31 13.96 5.03
N SER A 115 0.18 13.22 6.01
CA SER A 115 0.54 13.75 7.33
C SER A 115 1.76 13.03 7.90
N LYS A 116 2.63 13.82 8.52
CA LYS A 116 3.84 13.29 9.18
C LYS A 116 3.51 12.81 10.58
N GLN A 117 4.13 11.72 10.99
CA GLN A 117 4.06 11.14 12.33
C GLN A 117 5.47 10.83 12.85
N ASP A 118 5.58 10.43 14.10
CA ASP A 118 6.81 9.93 14.74
C ASP A 118 8.02 10.84 14.50
N SER A 119 7.89 12.12 14.85
CA SER A 119 8.95 13.11 14.61
C SER A 119 9.38 13.22 13.15
N SER A 120 8.46 12.98 12.22
CA SER A 120 8.67 12.99 10.76
C SER A 120 9.45 11.77 10.22
N GLU A 121 9.51 10.68 10.95
CA GLU A 121 10.06 9.40 10.50
C GLU A 121 9.04 8.60 9.68
N THR A 122 7.75 8.81 9.95
CA THR A 122 6.64 8.17 9.24
C THR A 122 5.83 9.19 8.46
N LEU A 123 5.45 8.87 7.23
CA LEU A 123 4.48 9.61 6.43
C LEU A 123 3.24 8.74 6.24
N LYS A 124 2.12 9.21 6.79
CA LYS A 124 0.80 8.64 6.56
C LYS A 124 0.19 9.27 5.31
N VAL A 125 -0.13 8.45 4.30
CA VAL A 125 -0.71 8.86 3.02
C VAL A 125 -2.08 8.19 2.87
N VAL A 126 -3.13 8.98 2.73
CA VAL A 126 -4.49 8.49 2.50
C VAL A 126 -4.81 8.65 1.03
N VAL A 127 -5.23 7.57 0.39
CA VAL A 127 -5.57 7.50 -1.02
C VAL A 127 -6.92 6.86 -1.25
N LYS A 128 -7.59 7.24 -2.34
CA LYS A 128 -8.77 6.56 -2.89
C LYS A 128 -8.41 5.88 -4.19
N LEU A 129 -8.74 4.61 -4.29
CA LEU A 129 -8.69 3.88 -5.54
C LEU A 129 -9.89 4.24 -6.43
N PRO A 130 -9.88 3.91 -7.72
CA PRO A 130 -11.08 3.98 -8.56
C PRO A 130 -12.24 3.21 -7.93
N SER A 131 -13.47 3.59 -8.28
CA SER A 131 -14.66 2.84 -7.85
C SER A 131 -14.60 1.42 -8.39
N LEU A 132 -15.04 0.44 -7.60
CA LEU A 132 -15.08 -0.95 -8.05
C LEU A 132 -16.01 -1.14 -9.24
N SER A 133 -17.03 -0.28 -9.40
CA SER A 133 -17.89 -0.27 -10.59
C SER A 133 -17.16 0.08 -11.89
N GLU A 134 -16.00 0.76 -11.81
CA GLU A 134 -15.18 1.03 -13.01
C GLU A 134 -14.44 -0.22 -13.52
N TYR A 135 -14.30 -1.24 -12.66
CA TYR A 135 -13.72 -2.54 -13.02
C TYR A 135 -14.77 -3.56 -13.47
N VAL A 136 -16.05 -3.30 -13.20
CA VAL A 136 -17.14 -4.09 -13.75
C VAL A 136 -17.30 -3.63 -15.18
N ALA A 137 -16.90 -4.47 -16.14
CA ALA A 137 -17.19 -4.21 -17.52
C ALA A 137 -18.71 -4.03 -17.67
N ASP A 138 -19.14 -2.87 -18.19
CA ASP A 138 -20.53 -2.65 -18.55
C ASP A 138 -20.81 -3.58 -19.74
N PHE A 139 -21.31 -4.77 -19.46
CA PHE A 139 -21.79 -5.68 -20.47
C PHE A 139 -23.10 -5.11 -20.99
N SER A 140 -23.01 -4.19 -21.97
CA SER A 140 -24.19 -3.78 -22.69
C SER A 140 -24.83 -5.03 -23.32
N GLU A 141 -26.13 -5.16 -23.18
CA GLU A 141 -26.90 -6.28 -23.76
C GLU A 141 -26.82 -6.38 -25.31
N GLU A 142 -26.00 -5.55 -25.94
CA GLU A 142 -25.82 -5.47 -27.39
C GLU A 142 -24.62 -6.29 -27.94
N GLU A 143 -23.91 -7.06 -27.11
CA GLU A 143 -22.89 -7.96 -27.64
C GLU A 143 -23.53 -9.14 -28.36
N THR A 144 -23.67 -8.98 -29.67
CA THR A 144 -24.17 -10.04 -30.53
C THR A 144 -23.18 -11.18 -30.63
N VAL A 145 -23.54 -12.31 -30.01
CA VAL A 145 -22.84 -13.57 -30.23
C VAL A 145 -23.30 -14.13 -31.54
N THR A 146 -22.38 -14.32 -32.47
CA THR A 146 -22.66 -14.93 -33.77
C THR A 146 -22.24 -16.40 -33.73
N LEU A 147 -23.18 -17.30 -34.08
CA LEU A 147 -22.85 -18.69 -34.31
C LEU A 147 -22.40 -18.85 -35.77
N THR A 148 -21.21 -19.38 -35.94
CA THR A 148 -20.66 -19.71 -37.26
C THR A 148 -21.25 -21.03 -37.78
N ASP A 149 -21.21 -21.24 -39.08
CA ASP A 149 -21.68 -22.48 -39.73
C ASP A 149 -20.94 -23.73 -39.26
N ASN A 150 -19.76 -23.56 -38.64
CA ASN A 150 -18.95 -24.62 -38.07
C ASN A 150 -19.25 -24.89 -36.59
N GLY A 151 -20.26 -24.22 -36.01
CA GLY A 151 -20.70 -24.42 -34.64
C GLY A 151 -19.86 -23.69 -33.57
N PHE A 152 -19.07 -22.70 -33.97
CA PHE A 152 -18.34 -21.86 -33.01
C PHE A 152 -19.15 -20.59 -32.70
N ALA A 153 -19.16 -20.20 -31.43
CA ALA A 153 -19.63 -18.91 -30.98
C ALA A 153 -18.49 -17.87 -31.10
N VAL A 154 -18.78 -16.76 -31.80
CA VAL A 154 -17.82 -15.65 -31.95
C VAL A 154 -18.46 -14.37 -31.41
N TRP A 155 -17.74 -13.64 -30.57
CA TRP A 155 -18.16 -12.35 -30.04
C TRP A 155 -16.97 -11.39 -30.01
N ASN A 156 -17.26 -10.11 -29.88
CA ASN A 156 -16.23 -9.11 -29.65
C ASN A 156 -15.83 -9.12 -28.16
N PRO A 157 -14.53 -9.18 -27.83
CA PRO A 157 -14.09 -9.13 -26.44
C PRO A 157 -14.45 -7.79 -25.80
N SER A 158 -15.12 -7.81 -24.66
CA SER A 158 -15.34 -6.60 -23.86
C SER A 158 -14.06 -6.13 -23.20
N SER A 159 -13.79 -4.83 -23.25
CA SER A 159 -12.61 -4.24 -22.63
C SER A 159 -12.69 -4.43 -21.11
N GLY A 160 -11.66 -5.03 -20.52
CA GLY A 160 -11.57 -5.29 -19.08
C GLY A 160 -12.15 -6.62 -18.61
N ALA A 161 -12.75 -7.44 -19.50
CA ALA A 161 -13.19 -8.78 -19.13
C ALA A 161 -11.99 -9.72 -18.91
N GLY A 162 -11.89 -10.32 -17.74
CA GLY A 162 -10.87 -11.34 -17.42
C GLY A 162 -11.26 -12.74 -17.86
N SER A 163 -12.54 -13.02 -18.00
CA SER A 163 -13.08 -14.32 -18.45
C SER A 163 -14.51 -14.14 -18.99
N TYR A 164 -14.99 -15.13 -19.72
CA TYR A 164 -16.35 -15.19 -20.24
C TYR A 164 -16.99 -16.49 -19.84
N GLU A 165 -18.24 -16.43 -19.40
CA GLU A 165 -19.09 -17.60 -19.23
C GLU A 165 -20.10 -17.62 -20.38
N VAL A 166 -20.17 -18.71 -21.12
CA VAL A 166 -21.06 -18.87 -22.27
C VAL A 166 -22.14 -19.90 -21.94
N MET A 167 -23.37 -19.42 -21.80
CA MET A 167 -24.53 -20.31 -21.61
C MET A 167 -25.30 -20.48 -22.93
N VAL A 168 -25.57 -21.74 -23.29
CA VAL A 168 -26.34 -22.06 -24.50
C VAL A 168 -27.74 -22.47 -24.11
N TYR A 169 -28.72 -21.82 -24.72
CA TYR A 169 -30.16 -22.09 -24.51
C TYR A 169 -30.78 -22.68 -25.73
N ARG A 170 -31.70 -23.64 -25.55
CA ARG A 170 -32.63 -24.12 -26.56
C ARG A 170 -34.05 -24.13 -26.00
N ASP A 171 -34.97 -23.43 -26.64
CA ASP A 171 -36.36 -23.35 -26.19
C ASP A 171 -36.52 -22.91 -24.73
N GLY A 172 -35.66 -21.98 -24.28
CA GLY A 172 -35.63 -21.45 -22.92
C GLY A 172 -34.94 -22.35 -21.87
N ASN A 173 -34.39 -23.48 -22.25
CA ASN A 173 -33.64 -24.37 -21.37
C ASN A 173 -32.15 -24.31 -21.66
N THR A 174 -31.33 -24.25 -20.59
CA THR A 174 -29.86 -24.34 -20.70
C THR A 174 -29.45 -25.73 -21.23
N VAL A 175 -28.68 -25.78 -22.29
CA VAL A 175 -28.24 -27.05 -22.94
C VAL A 175 -26.74 -27.27 -22.87
N GLY A 176 -25.97 -26.29 -22.37
CA GLY A 176 -24.51 -26.39 -22.19
C GLY A 176 -23.96 -25.15 -21.50
N VAL A 177 -22.79 -25.32 -20.88
CA VAL A 177 -21.95 -24.27 -20.25
C VAL A 177 -20.54 -24.45 -20.78
#